data_a3709f92883ab32051003f130101126e
#
_entry.id   a3709f92883ab32051003f130101126e
#
_cell.length_a   1.000
_cell.length_b   1.000
_cell.length_c   1.000
_cell.angle_alpha   90.00
_cell.angle_beta   90.00
_cell.angle_gamma   90.00
#
_symmetry.space_group_name_H-M   'P 1'
#
loop_
_entity.id
_entity.type
_entity.pdbx_description
1 polymer ?
#
loop_
_entity_poly.entity_id
_entity_poly.type
_entity_poly.pdbx_seq_one_letter_code
_entity_poly.pdbx_strand_id
1 'polypeptide(L)' 'MAKELDWPGLVDRIEISESAGITVEQIDDEITVAIASVVCVHFQVTADQALKLARALAVAADNAARFLASTET' A
#
# COMPACT_ATOMS: atom_id res chain seq x y z
N MET A 1 13.19 0.65 17.11
CA MET A 1 13.21 0.99 16.78
C MET A 1 13.07 1.56 15.84
N ALA A 2 13.43 1.57 15.30
CA ALA A 2 13.38 2.08 14.19
C ALA A 2 12.28 2.78 13.74
N LYS A 3 11.61 3.24 14.46
CA LYS A 3 10.44 3.96 14.12
C LYS A 3 10.67 5.41 14.03
N GLU A 4 11.91 5.80 14.02
CA GLU A 4 12.20 7.20 13.97
C GLU A 4 11.74 7.86 12.70
N LEU A 5 11.47 7.07 11.66
CA LEU A 5 10.96 7.65 10.43
C LEU A 5 9.45 7.78 10.42
N ASP A 6 8.81 7.21 11.41
CA ASP A 6 7.37 7.27 11.48
C ASP A 6 6.92 8.65 11.89
N TRP A 7 5.77 9.04 11.45
CA TRP A 7 5.15 10.29 11.87
C TRP A 7 3.74 9.97 12.31
N PRO A 8 3.11 10.89 13.04
CA PRO A 8 1.76 10.64 13.50
C PRO A 8 0.85 10.31 12.33
N GLY A 9 0.12 9.23 12.48
CA GLY A 9 -0.81 8.81 11.45
C GLY A 9 -0.27 7.80 10.48
N LEU A 10 1.03 7.55 10.46
CA LEU A 10 1.58 6.57 9.53
C LEU A 10 1.13 5.17 9.94
N VAL A 11 0.48 4.47 9.03
CA VAL A 11 0.07 3.10 9.26
C VAL A 11 1.11 2.14 8.71
N ASP A 12 1.56 2.37 7.48
CA ASP A 12 2.53 1.48 6.89
C ASP A 12 3.21 2.15 5.72
N ARG A 13 4.33 1.60 5.37
CA ARG A 13 5.11 2.07 4.24
C ARG A 13 5.61 0.86 3.51
N ILE A 14 5.31 0.79 2.23
CA ILE A 14 5.65 -0.35 1.41
C ILE A 14 6.65 0.10 0.36
N GLU A 15 7.81 -0.50 0.36
CA GLU A 15 8.84 -0.20 -0.62
C GLU A 15 8.57 -1.01 -1.87
N ILE A 16 8.47 -0.33 -3.01
CA ILE A 16 8.24 -1.00 -4.27
C ILE A 16 9.56 -1.24 -4.98
N SER A 17 10.42 -0.23 -4.98
CA SER A 17 11.73 -0.34 -5.58
C SER A 17 12.62 0.69 -4.90
N GLU A 18 13.83 0.84 -5.37
CA GLU A 18 14.77 1.80 -4.79
C GLU A 18 14.23 3.22 -4.88
N SER A 19 13.42 3.50 -5.89
CA SER A 19 12.96 4.86 -6.11
C SER A 19 11.46 5.00 -6.00
N ALA A 20 10.75 3.99 -5.52
CA ALA A 20 9.31 4.07 -5.44
C ALA A 20 8.81 3.42 -4.16
N GLY A 21 7.78 4.01 -3.58
CA GLY A 21 7.17 3.47 -2.38
C GLY A 21 5.75 3.96 -2.24
N ILE A 22 5.02 3.30 -1.37
CA ILE A 22 3.65 3.65 -1.06
C ILE A 22 3.54 3.80 0.44
N THR A 23 2.93 4.89 0.88
CA THR A 23 2.63 5.06 2.30
C THR A 23 1.14 5.13 2.50
N VAL A 24 0.70 4.64 3.64
CA VAL A 24 -0.69 4.69 4.04
C VAL A 24 -0.75 5.40 5.36
N GLU A 25 -1.57 6.43 5.43
CA GLU A 25 -1.73 7.22 6.65
C GLU A 25 -3.19 7.23 7.04
N GLN A 26 -3.41 7.35 8.31
CA GLN A 26 -4.76 7.46 8.84
C GLN A 26 -4.76 8.46 9.99
N ILE A 27 -5.63 9.46 9.89
CA ILE A 27 -5.86 10.40 10.97
C ILE A 27 -7.36 10.48 11.11
N ASP A 28 -7.85 10.06 12.28
CA ASP A 28 -9.29 9.94 12.52
C ASP A 28 -9.89 9.02 11.45
N ASP A 29 -10.82 9.51 10.65
CA ASP A 29 -11.42 8.69 9.61
C ASP A 29 -10.86 9.00 8.22
N GLU A 30 -9.82 9.80 8.15
CA GLU A 30 -9.21 10.16 6.88
C GLU A 30 -8.05 9.23 6.58
N ILE A 31 -8.11 8.60 5.43
CA ILE A 31 -7.07 7.68 4.99
C ILE A 31 -6.44 8.26 3.75
N THR A 32 -5.13 8.43 3.78
CA THR A 32 -4.39 8.97 2.66
C THR A 32 -3.44 7.92 2.14
N VAL A 33 -3.48 7.71 0.83
CA VAL A 33 -2.55 6.81 0.15
C VAL A 33 -1.64 7.70 -0.69
N ALA A 34 -0.36 7.58 -0.46
CA ALA A 34 0.63 8.37 -1.19
C ALA A 34 1.54 7.44 -1.96
N ILE A 35 1.72 7.73 -3.23
CA ILE A 35 2.62 6.97 -4.09
C ILE A 35 3.71 7.92 -4.51
N ALA A 36 4.93 7.58 -4.19
CA ALA A 36 6.08 8.40 -4.50
C ALA A 36 7.01 7.63 -5.43
N SER A 37 7.36 8.24 -6.54
CA SER A 37 8.36 7.70 -7.43
C SER A 37 9.03 8.91 -8.07
N VAL A 38 9.03 9.01 -9.39
CA VAL A 38 9.50 10.23 -10.05
C VAL A 38 8.61 11.39 -9.66
N VAL A 39 7.32 11.15 -9.56
CA VAL A 39 6.38 12.13 -9.05
C VAL A 39 5.70 11.55 -7.82
N CYS A 40 5.11 12.43 -7.05
CA CYS A 40 4.42 12.04 -5.84
C CYS A 40 2.95 12.35 -6.00
N VAL A 41 2.11 11.37 -5.74
CA VAL A 41 0.67 11.49 -5.89
C VAL A 41 0.03 11.08 -4.58
N HIS A 42 -0.91 11.88 -4.12
CA HIS A 42 -1.65 11.59 -2.89
C HIS A 42 -3.12 11.55 -3.20
N PHE A 43 -3.84 10.66 -2.57
CA PHE A 43 -5.29 10.73 -2.62
C PHE A 43 -5.86 10.18 -1.34
N GLN A 44 -7.04 10.70 -1.00
CA GLN A 44 -7.74 10.28 0.19
C GLN A 44 -8.85 9.33 -0.20
N VAL A 45 -9.06 8.34 0.63
CA VAL A 45 -10.11 7.35 0.40
C VAL A 45 -10.91 7.19 1.67
N THR A 46 -12.13 6.73 1.53
CA THR A 46 -12.95 6.38 2.68
C THR A 46 -12.55 5.01 3.20
N ALA A 47 -13.03 4.69 4.39
CA ALA A 47 -12.77 3.37 4.95
C ALA A 47 -13.28 2.27 4.04
N ASP A 48 -14.46 2.48 3.45
CA ASP A 48 -15.03 1.48 2.55
C ASP A 48 -14.19 1.31 1.31
N GLN A 49 -13.71 2.41 0.73
CA GLN A 49 -12.86 2.35 -0.45
C GLN A 49 -11.53 1.66 -0.13
N ALA A 50 -10.99 1.95 1.05
CA ALA A 50 -9.74 1.33 1.46
C ALA A 50 -9.90 -0.17 1.60
N LEU A 51 -11.01 -0.62 2.15
CA LEU A 51 -11.27 -2.05 2.27
C LEU A 51 -11.43 -2.71 0.92
N LYS A 52 -12.09 -2.04 0.00
CA LYS A 52 -12.23 -2.58 -1.36
C LYS A 52 -10.89 -2.70 -2.04
N LEU A 53 -10.05 -1.70 -1.88
CA LEU A 53 -8.71 -1.74 -2.46
C LEU A 53 -7.90 -2.88 -1.85
N ALA A 54 -7.97 -3.02 -0.54
CA ALA A 54 -7.24 -4.08 0.15
C ALA A 54 -7.66 -5.46 -0.34
N ARG A 55 -8.95 -5.66 -0.53
CA ARG A 55 -9.45 -6.94 -1.02
C ARG A 55 -9.02 -7.20 -2.45
N ALA A 56 -9.06 -6.17 -3.28
CA ALA A 56 -8.65 -6.33 -4.67
C ALA A 56 -7.17 -6.70 -4.74
N LEU A 57 -6.35 -6.04 -3.94
CA LEU A 57 -4.93 -6.35 -3.91
C LEU A 57 -4.68 -7.76 -3.40
N ALA A 58 -5.42 -8.18 -2.39
CA ALA A 58 -5.26 -9.52 -1.85
C ALA A 58 -5.62 -10.58 -2.88
N VAL A 59 -6.70 -10.36 -3.63
CA VAL A 59 -7.10 -11.30 -4.66
C VAL A 59 -6.07 -11.37 -5.77
N ALA A 60 -5.59 -10.21 -6.20
CA ALA A 60 -4.58 -10.15 -7.25
C ALA A 60 -3.30 -10.85 -6.82
N ALA A 61 -2.89 -10.63 -5.57
CA ALA A 61 -1.69 -11.26 -5.05
C ALA A 61 -1.83 -12.78 -5.01
N ASP A 62 -3.00 -13.25 -4.59
CA ASP A 62 -3.26 -14.67 -4.53
C ASP A 62 -3.24 -15.29 -5.93
N ASN A 63 -3.86 -14.62 -6.89
CA ASN A 63 -3.88 -15.09 -8.27
C ASN A 63 -2.47 -15.14 -8.85
N ALA A 64 -1.67 -14.11 -8.58
CA ALA A 64 -0.31 -14.07 -9.08
C ALA A 64 0.53 -15.18 -8.47
N ALA A 65 0.35 -15.44 -7.19
CA ALA A 65 1.10 -16.49 -6.52
C ALA A 65 0.75 -17.87 -7.10
N ARG A 66 -0.53 -18.09 -7.39
CA ARG A 66 -0.95 -19.33 -8.00
C ARG A 66 -0.39 -19.50 -9.40
N PHE A 67 -0.37 -18.41 -10.15
CA PHE A 67 0.20 -18.44 -11.49
C PHE A 67 1.67 -18.84 -11.44
N LEU A 68 2.42 -18.25 -10.52
CA LEU A 68 3.83 -18.57 -10.38
C LEU A 68 4.03 -20.01 -9.96
N ALA A 69 3.24 -20.52 -9.05
CA ALA A 69 3.35 -21.89 -8.61
C ALA A 69 3.07 -22.84 -9.75
N SER A 70 2.09 -22.51 -10.58
CA SER A 70 1.70 -23.37 -11.67
C SER A 70 2.76 -23.38 -12.78
N THR A 71 3.47 -22.29 -12.99
CA THR A 71 4.48 -22.25 -14.03
C THR A 71 5.80 -22.85 -13.60
N GLU A 72 5.99 -23.07 -12.32
CA GLU A 72 7.22 -23.64 -11.84
C GLU A 72 7.26 -25.15 -12.01
N THR A 73 6.17 -25.78 -12.25
CA THR A 73 6.18 -27.21 -12.46
C THR A 73 6.25 -27.51 -13.95
#